data_43f41e77b8582f102fa7b7022f16e507
#
_entry.id   43f41e77b8582f102fa7b7022f16e507
#
_cell.length_a   1.000
_cell.length_b   1.000
_cell.length_c   1.000
_cell.angle_alpha   90.00
_cell.angle_beta   90.00
_cell.angle_gamma   90.00
#
_symmetry.space_group_name_H-M   'P 1'
#
loop_
_entity.id
_entity.type
_entity.pdbx_description
1 polymer ?
#
loop_
_entity_poly.entity_id
_entity_poly.type
_entity_poly.pdbx_seq_one_letter_code
_entity_poly.pdbx_strand_id
1 'polypeptide(L)'
;DGNVATAAHLLDGRLHTSDGHTLPCAYVYAVSTDPAQQGHGYASALMQRFAADADASGCVLYTLPAEASLYAWYRSVMGTTQTARGERLFITREPDMQCLPNVQRVSAQEYAALREQALQGSAHVELSAALLAFQADLCDMCGGALVRIAGGCAAVERDGDLLLVKELLGADTLPAVQALLTAFGVQDAQLCIQRTGGAQALAAYRPFSCADPDVLWGLYLD
;
A
#
# COMPACT_ATOMS: atom_id res chain seq x y z
N ASP A 1 15.11 -22.16 23.35
CA ASP A 1 13.98 -23.12 23.50
C ASP A 1 13.34 -23.51 22.16
N GLY A 2 13.73 -22.86 21.03
CA GLY A 2 13.27 -23.23 19.68
C GLY A 2 11.87 -22.72 19.29
N ASN A 3 11.18 -21.96 20.14
CA ASN A 3 9.88 -21.38 19.84
C ASN A 3 10.01 -19.98 19.23
N VAL A 4 9.20 -19.68 18.20
CA VAL A 4 9.11 -18.35 17.61
C VAL A 4 8.22 -17.48 18.50
N ALA A 5 8.78 -16.44 19.11
CA ALA A 5 8.04 -15.51 19.97
C ALA A 5 7.43 -14.35 19.20
N THR A 6 8.10 -13.87 18.15
CA THR A 6 7.65 -12.78 17.29
C THR A 6 8.16 -12.98 15.86
N ALA A 7 7.40 -12.51 14.89
CA ALA A 7 7.76 -12.56 13.48
C ALA A 7 7.33 -11.27 12.78
N ALA A 8 8.01 -10.92 11.70
CA ALA A 8 7.62 -9.87 10.77
C ALA A 8 8.21 -10.18 9.39
N HIS A 9 7.63 -9.59 8.35
CA HIS A 9 8.13 -9.70 6.99
C HIS A 9 8.77 -8.38 6.56
N LEU A 10 9.87 -8.47 5.83
CA LEU A 10 10.43 -7.35 5.07
C LEU A 10 10.15 -7.64 3.59
N LEU A 11 9.31 -6.81 2.99
CA LEU A 11 8.96 -6.91 1.58
C LEU A 11 9.80 -5.89 0.81
N ASP A 12 10.72 -6.40 0.00
CA ASP A 12 11.68 -5.57 -0.73
C ASP A 12 11.00 -4.78 -1.84
N GLY A 13 11.45 -3.53 -2.01
CA GLY A 13 11.04 -2.63 -3.07
C GLY A 13 12.16 -1.67 -3.46
N ARG A 14 11.86 -0.81 -4.42
CA ARG A 14 12.72 0.30 -4.81
C ARG A 14 11.94 1.60 -4.71
N LEU A 15 12.52 2.57 -4.05
CA LEU A 15 11.97 3.91 -3.95
C LEU A 15 12.55 4.77 -5.07
N HIS A 16 11.72 5.13 -6.02
CA HIS A 16 12.05 6.12 -7.04
C HIS A 16 11.73 7.52 -6.51
N THR A 17 12.69 8.41 -6.62
CA THR A 17 12.53 9.81 -6.21
C THR A 17 12.22 10.70 -7.42
N SER A 18 11.59 11.85 -7.20
CA SER A 18 11.26 12.79 -8.28
C SER A 18 12.45 13.39 -8.99
N ASP A 19 13.63 13.41 -8.34
CA ASP A 19 14.91 13.84 -8.91
C ASP A 19 15.65 12.72 -9.67
N GLY A 20 15.01 11.54 -9.83
CA GLY A 20 15.51 10.43 -10.64
C GLY A 20 16.47 9.47 -9.94
N HIS A 21 16.64 9.59 -8.63
CA HIS A 21 17.40 8.60 -7.86
C HIS A 21 16.53 7.37 -7.53
N THR A 22 17.21 6.25 -7.28
CA THR A 22 16.57 5.03 -6.83
C THR A 22 17.27 4.53 -5.57
N LEU A 23 16.49 4.32 -4.50
CA LEU A 23 16.97 3.86 -3.20
C LEU A 23 16.38 2.48 -2.89
N PRO A 24 17.13 1.57 -2.26
CA PRO A 24 16.54 0.36 -1.71
C PRO A 24 15.53 0.73 -0.64
N CYS A 25 14.37 0.08 -0.64
CA CYS A 25 13.40 0.24 0.43
C CYS A 25 12.78 -1.10 0.83
N ALA A 26 12.25 -1.17 2.04
CA ALA A 26 11.56 -2.36 2.53
C ALA A 26 10.31 -1.98 3.31
N TYR A 27 9.21 -2.65 3.00
CA TYR A 27 7.96 -2.59 3.73
C TYR A 27 7.98 -3.57 4.90
N VAL A 28 7.81 -3.06 6.10
CA VAL A 28 7.65 -3.88 7.31
C VAL A 28 6.19 -4.29 7.43
N TYR A 29 5.92 -5.58 7.21
CA TYR A 29 4.58 -6.14 7.09
C TYR A 29 4.34 -7.27 8.11
N ALA A 30 3.07 -7.43 8.53
CA ALA A 30 2.57 -8.52 9.36
C ALA A 30 3.40 -8.77 10.63
N VAL A 31 3.71 -7.70 11.37
CA VAL A 31 4.38 -7.82 12.67
C VAL A 31 3.45 -8.50 13.67
N SER A 32 3.84 -9.66 14.15
CA SER A 32 3.04 -10.46 15.08
C SER A 32 3.87 -10.98 16.23
N THR A 33 3.23 -11.15 17.40
CA THR A 33 3.86 -11.72 18.60
C THR A 33 2.89 -12.72 19.20
N ASP A 34 3.41 -13.91 19.55
CA ASP A 34 2.65 -14.93 20.26
C ASP A 34 1.96 -14.28 21.49
N PRO A 35 0.63 -14.44 21.66
CA PRO A 35 -0.10 -13.86 22.79
C PRO A 35 0.53 -14.15 24.15
N ALA A 36 1.10 -15.36 24.35
CA ALA A 36 1.78 -15.74 25.58
C ALA A 36 3.13 -15.03 25.77
N GLN A 37 3.67 -14.40 24.73
CA GLN A 37 4.97 -13.73 24.72
C GLN A 37 4.84 -12.20 24.57
N GLN A 38 3.63 -11.67 24.57
CA GLN A 38 3.40 -10.23 24.53
C GLN A 38 3.90 -9.55 25.83
N GLY A 39 4.26 -8.27 25.73
CA GLY A 39 4.78 -7.50 26.87
C GLY A 39 6.26 -7.72 27.20
N HIS A 40 6.93 -8.70 26.57
CA HIS A 40 8.35 -9.00 26.81
C HIS A 40 9.33 -8.19 25.93
N GLY A 41 8.83 -7.32 25.06
CA GLY A 41 9.66 -6.46 24.22
C GLY A 41 10.23 -7.11 22.95
N TYR A 42 9.85 -8.35 22.61
CA TYR A 42 10.41 -9.09 21.46
C TYR A 42 10.15 -8.38 20.13
N ALA A 43 8.91 -7.89 19.88
CA ALA A 43 8.62 -7.13 18.69
C ALA A 43 9.45 -5.84 18.60
N SER A 44 9.63 -5.14 19.71
CA SER A 44 10.47 -3.94 19.76
C SER A 44 11.93 -4.25 19.42
N ALA A 45 12.48 -5.32 19.97
CA ALA A 45 13.85 -5.77 19.67
C ALA A 45 14.00 -6.14 18.18
N LEU A 46 13.02 -6.83 17.59
CA LEU A 46 13.01 -7.19 16.18
C LEU A 46 12.98 -5.93 15.29
N MET A 47 12.13 -4.96 15.60
CA MET A 47 12.03 -3.70 14.85
C MET A 47 13.29 -2.85 14.96
N GLN A 48 13.92 -2.80 16.13
CA GLN A 48 15.20 -2.13 16.32
C GLN A 48 16.32 -2.80 15.51
N ARG A 49 16.28 -4.12 15.39
CA ARG A 49 17.22 -4.86 14.56
C ARG A 49 17.01 -4.51 13.06
N PHE A 50 15.78 -4.49 12.58
CA PHE A 50 15.48 -4.07 11.21
C PHE A 50 15.96 -2.64 10.94
N ALA A 51 15.75 -1.73 11.91
CA ALA A 51 16.23 -0.37 11.80
C ALA A 51 17.76 -0.29 11.66
N ALA A 52 18.50 -1.06 12.46
CA ALA A 52 19.97 -1.11 12.41
C ALA A 52 20.49 -1.71 11.10
N ASP A 53 19.85 -2.77 10.59
CA ASP A 53 20.22 -3.41 9.33
C ASP A 53 19.92 -2.47 8.14
N ALA A 54 18.83 -1.71 8.19
CA ALA A 54 18.49 -0.69 7.20
C ALA A 54 19.50 0.46 7.18
N ASP A 55 19.94 0.95 8.36
CA ASP A 55 20.99 1.97 8.46
C ASP A 55 22.30 1.49 7.83
N ALA A 56 22.67 0.24 8.10
CA ALA A 56 23.91 -0.35 7.56
C ALA A 56 23.87 -0.53 6.04
N SER A 57 22.67 -0.73 5.45
CA SER A 57 22.48 -0.96 4.01
C SER A 57 22.00 0.27 3.23
N GLY A 58 21.69 1.39 3.90
CA GLY A 58 21.08 2.57 3.27
C GLY A 58 19.65 2.32 2.77
N CYS A 59 18.95 1.33 3.34
CA CYS A 59 17.59 0.98 2.98
C CYS A 59 16.56 1.88 3.68
N VAL A 60 15.57 2.37 2.94
CA VAL A 60 14.46 3.14 3.51
C VAL A 60 13.42 2.18 4.06
N LEU A 61 13.19 2.20 5.38
CA LEU A 61 12.10 1.41 5.98
C LEU A 61 10.81 2.21 6.05
N TYR A 62 9.72 1.55 5.70
CA TYR A 62 8.38 2.07 5.92
C TYR A 62 7.42 0.98 6.39
N THR A 63 6.29 1.39 6.94
CA THR A 63 5.19 0.52 7.36
C THR A 63 3.85 1.24 7.14
N LEU A 64 2.79 0.48 6.97
CA LEU A 64 1.41 0.95 6.87
C LEU A 64 0.68 0.49 8.14
N PRO A 65 0.72 1.27 9.24
CA PRO A 65 0.11 0.85 10.49
C PRO A 65 -1.40 0.75 10.38
N ALA A 66 -1.98 -0.41 10.71
CA ALA A 66 -3.42 -0.64 10.69
C ALA A 66 -4.19 0.28 11.64
N GLU A 67 -3.54 0.70 12.75
CA GLU A 67 -4.17 1.53 13.77
C GLU A 67 -3.33 2.78 14.11
N ALA A 68 -4.02 3.87 14.43
CA ALA A 68 -3.40 5.14 14.78
C ALA A 68 -2.47 5.02 16.02
N SER A 69 -2.77 4.14 16.96
CA SER A 69 -1.97 3.86 18.16
C SER A 69 -0.57 3.34 17.85
N LEU A 70 -0.40 2.64 16.71
CA LEU A 70 0.87 2.02 16.32
C LEU A 70 1.90 3.02 15.79
N TYR A 71 1.50 4.20 15.32
CA TYR A 71 2.46 5.20 14.80
C TYR A 71 3.48 5.65 15.84
N ALA A 72 3.04 5.85 17.09
CA ALA A 72 3.95 6.23 18.18
C ALA A 72 4.94 5.10 18.50
N TRP A 73 4.47 3.85 18.47
CA TRP A 73 5.32 2.69 18.71
C TRP A 73 6.36 2.51 17.60
N TYR A 74 5.97 2.53 16.33
CA TYR A 74 6.92 2.43 15.21
C TYR A 74 7.94 3.56 15.23
N ARG A 75 7.52 4.78 15.58
CA ARG A 75 8.44 5.91 15.77
C ARG A 75 9.51 5.58 16.82
N SER A 76 9.12 5.00 17.95
CA SER A 76 10.05 4.69 19.05
C SER A 76 11.01 3.54 18.74
N VAL A 77 10.58 2.54 17.94
CA VAL A 77 11.38 1.31 17.71
C VAL A 77 12.11 1.30 16.37
N MET A 78 11.59 2.01 15.35
CA MET A 78 12.17 2.06 14.01
C MET A 78 12.65 3.45 13.58
N GLY A 79 12.33 4.51 14.33
CA GLY A 79 12.67 5.88 13.93
C GLY A 79 11.84 6.40 12.75
N THR A 80 10.60 5.93 12.57
CA THR A 80 9.68 6.40 11.53
C THR A 80 9.11 7.78 11.90
N THR A 81 9.91 8.83 11.70
CA THR A 81 9.54 10.20 12.11
C THR A 81 8.70 10.93 11.06
N GLN A 82 8.59 10.39 9.85
CA GLN A 82 7.80 10.93 8.76
C GLN A 82 6.51 10.12 8.57
N THR A 83 5.45 10.79 8.10
CA THR A 83 4.14 10.17 7.90
C THR A 83 3.54 10.65 6.59
N ALA A 84 3.26 9.73 5.67
CA ALA A 84 2.41 10.00 4.52
C ALA A 84 0.95 10.09 4.97
N ARG A 85 0.20 11.00 4.39
CA ARG A 85 -1.18 11.26 4.75
C ARG A 85 -2.10 11.12 3.55
N GLY A 86 -3.38 10.95 3.80
CA GLY A 86 -4.38 10.83 2.76
C GLY A 86 -5.80 10.98 3.28
N GLU A 87 -6.73 10.61 2.44
CA GLU A 87 -8.17 10.64 2.72
C GLU A 87 -8.78 9.29 2.37
N ARG A 88 -9.74 8.86 3.17
CA ARG A 88 -10.59 7.71 2.88
C ARG A 88 -11.89 8.23 2.28
N LEU A 89 -12.20 7.75 1.07
CA LEU A 89 -13.42 8.11 0.35
C LEU A 89 -14.36 6.90 0.35
N PHE A 90 -15.66 7.19 0.47
CA PHE A 90 -16.74 6.24 0.27
C PHE A 90 -17.57 6.74 -0.93
N ILE A 91 -17.73 5.88 -1.92
CA ILE A 91 -18.42 6.21 -3.17
C ILE A 91 -19.49 5.17 -3.41
N THR A 92 -20.74 5.61 -3.55
CA THR A 92 -21.87 4.77 -3.93
C THR A 92 -22.10 4.83 -5.44
N ARG A 93 -22.54 3.73 -6.03
CA ARG A 93 -22.86 3.64 -7.44
C ARG A 93 -24.04 4.55 -7.80
N GLU A 94 -23.85 5.39 -8.81
CA GLU A 94 -24.90 6.25 -9.34
C GLU A 94 -25.74 5.48 -10.35
N PRO A 95 -27.11 5.38 -10.16
CA PRO A 95 -27.99 4.57 -11.00
C PRO A 95 -27.99 5.00 -12.48
N ASP A 96 -27.84 6.31 -12.72
CA ASP A 96 -27.99 6.92 -14.05
C ASP A 96 -26.66 7.12 -14.79
N MET A 97 -25.54 6.80 -14.14
CA MET A 97 -24.24 6.92 -14.79
C MET A 97 -24.03 5.72 -15.74
N GLN A 98 -24.26 5.92 -17.04
CA GLN A 98 -23.94 4.95 -18.07
C GLN A 98 -22.42 4.87 -18.28
N CYS A 99 -21.71 4.31 -17.33
CA CYS A 99 -20.33 3.90 -17.54
C CYS A 99 -20.34 2.57 -18.30
N LEU A 100 -19.90 2.58 -19.55
CA LEU A 100 -19.49 1.34 -20.20
C LEU A 100 -18.20 0.89 -19.48
N PRO A 101 -18.25 -0.21 -18.70
CA PRO A 101 -17.10 -0.61 -17.92
C PRO A 101 -16.02 -1.13 -18.86
N ASN A 102 -15.05 -0.28 -19.19
CA ASN A 102 -13.81 -0.75 -19.82
C ASN A 102 -12.84 -1.20 -18.73
N VAL A 103 -13.28 -2.21 -17.97
CA VAL A 103 -12.52 -2.83 -16.87
C VAL A 103 -12.09 -4.20 -17.33
N GLN A 104 -10.78 -4.43 -17.40
CA GLN A 104 -10.19 -5.70 -17.83
C GLN A 104 -9.29 -6.25 -16.73
N ARG A 105 -9.49 -7.52 -16.33
CA ARG A 105 -8.55 -8.22 -15.46
C ARG A 105 -7.21 -8.36 -16.18
N VAL A 106 -6.13 -8.13 -15.46
CA VAL A 106 -4.76 -8.21 -15.98
C VAL A 106 -3.90 -9.08 -15.06
N SER A 107 -2.82 -9.62 -15.61
CA SER A 107 -1.81 -10.33 -14.82
C SER A 107 -1.02 -9.36 -13.93
N ALA A 108 -0.36 -9.89 -12.89
CA ALA A 108 0.53 -9.11 -12.03
C ALA A 108 1.63 -8.40 -12.84
N GLN A 109 2.16 -9.05 -13.88
CA GLN A 109 3.18 -8.47 -14.77
C GLN A 109 2.63 -7.31 -15.60
N GLU A 110 1.43 -7.44 -16.15
CA GLU A 110 0.77 -6.35 -16.90
C GLU A 110 0.41 -5.19 -15.97
N TYR A 111 -0.07 -5.52 -14.76
CA TYR A 111 -0.36 -4.51 -13.74
C TYR A 111 0.89 -3.72 -13.35
N ALA A 112 2.03 -4.40 -13.15
CA ALA A 112 3.31 -3.74 -12.88
C ALA A 112 3.65 -2.71 -13.96
N ALA A 113 3.54 -3.10 -15.24
CA ALA A 113 3.83 -2.19 -16.35
C ALA A 113 2.88 -0.98 -16.40
N LEU A 114 1.58 -1.19 -16.16
CA LEU A 114 0.58 -0.12 -16.12
C LEU A 114 0.83 0.82 -14.94
N ARG A 115 1.18 0.26 -13.78
CA ARG A 115 1.49 0.99 -12.57
C ARG A 115 2.69 1.92 -12.76
N GLU A 116 3.80 1.38 -13.25
CA GLU A 116 5.01 2.16 -13.51
C GLU A 116 4.78 3.25 -14.59
N GLN A 117 3.98 2.96 -15.60
CA GLN A 117 3.58 3.95 -16.60
C GLN A 117 2.76 5.10 -15.97
N ALA A 118 1.82 4.78 -15.10
CA ALA A 118 0.98 5.77 -14.43
C ALA A 118 1.76 6.63 -13.42
N LEU A 119 2.84 6.10 -12.83
CA LEU A 119 3.67 6.76 -11.83
C LEU A 119 4.92 7.43 -12.41
N GLN A 120 5.11 7.37 -13.72
CA GLN A 120 6.29 7.95 -14.37
C GLN A 120 6.45 9.44 -14.02
N GLY A 121 7.63 9.80 -13.52
CA GLY A 121 7.95 11.18 -13.10
C GLY A 121 7.45 11.55 -11.69
N SER A 122 6.81 10.64 -10.98
CA SER A 122 6.40 10.82 -9.58
C SER A 122 7.31 10.03 -8.65
N ALA A 123 7.49 10.51 -7.43
CA ALA A 123 8.16 9.74 -6.40
C ALA A 123 7.24 8.60 -5.92
N HIS A 124 7.74 7.36 -5.97
CA HIS A 124 6.93 6.19 -5.63
C HIS A 124 7.77 4.97 -5.26
N VAL A 125 7.14 4.00 -4.62
CA VAL A 125 7.73 2.67 -4.39
C VAL A 125 7.38 1.75 -5.55
N GLU A 126 8.39 1.26 -6.27
CA GLU A 126 8.27 0.15 -7.21
C GLU A 126 8.16 -1.15 -6.41
N LEU A 127 7.08 -1.88 -6.62
CA LEU A 127 6.79 -3.12 -5.93
C LEU A 127 7.45 -4.31 -6.65
N SER A 128 7.99 -5.25 -5.88
CA SER A 128 8.59 -6.44 -6.47
C SER A 128 7.55 -7.31 -7.19
N ALA A 129 8.00 -8.06 -8.20
CA ALA A 129 7.12 -9.00 -8.91
C ALA A 129 6.47 -10.03 -7.98
N ALA A 130 7.18 -10.46 -6.94
CA ALA A 130 6.65 -11.39 -5.93
C ALA A 130 5.54 -10.75 -5.11
N LEU A 131 5.70 -9.48 -4.71
CA LEU A 131 4.67 -8.76 -3.97
C LEU A 131 3.42 -8.50 -4.82
N LEU A 132 3.60 -8.15 -6.09
CA LEU A 132 2.45 -7.97 -7.00
C LEU A 132 1.74 -9.29 -7.32
N ALA A 133 2.47 -10.42 -7.42
CA ALA A 133 1.85 -11.73 -7.54
C ALA A 133 1.04 -12.09 -6.29
N PHE A 134 1.60 -11.87 -5.11
CA PHE A 134 0.89 -12.04 -3.85
C PHE A 134 -0.38 -11.16 -3.76
N GLN A 135 -0.29 -9.90 -4.17
CA GLN A 135 -1.46 -9.01 -4.22
C GLN A 135 -2.52 -9.50 -5.21
N ALA A 136 -2.10 -10.03 -6.37
CA ALA A 136 -3.03 -10.61 -7.34
C ALA A 136 -3.80 -11.79 -6.73
N ASP A 137 -3.09 -12.68 -6.03
CA ASP A 137 -3.69 -13.83 -5.34
C ASP A 137 -4.68 -13.36 -4.24
N LEU A 138 -4.31 -12.35 -3.43
CA LEU A 138 -5.22 -11.78 -2.43
C LEU A 138 -6.48 -11.19 -3.07
N CYS A 139 -6.33 -10.38 -4.12
CA CYS A 139 -7.46 -9.82 -4.85
C CYS A 139 -8.38 -10.93 -5.35
N ASP A 140 -7.85 -11.99 -5.98
CA ASP A 140 -8.64 -13.09 -6.52
C ASP A 140 -9.34 -13.90 -5.41
N MET A 141 -8.67 -14.16 -4.29
CA MET A 141 -9.25 -14.85 -3.12
C MET A 141 -10.44 -14.08 -2.52
N CYS A 142 -10.38 -12.75 -2.54
CA CYS A 142 -11.45 -11.86 -2.06
C CYS A 142 -12.50 -11.54 -3.14
N GLY A 143 -12.47 -12.17 -4.31
CA GLY A 143 -13.41 -11.90 -5.41
C GLY A 143 -13.17 -10.58 -6.14
N GLY A 144 -12.02 -9.96 -5.93
CA GLY A 144 -11.54 -8.77 -6.63
C GLY A 144 -10.64 -9.10 -7.82
N ALA A 145 -9.71 -8.21 -8.17
CA ALA A 145 -8.69 -8.40 -9.22
C ALA A 145 -7.70 -7.25 -9.28
N LEU A 146 -6.58 -7.48 -9.98
CA LEU A 146 -5.81 -6.42 -10.62
C LEU A 146 -6.46 -6.11 -11.98
N VAL A 147 -6.70 -4.83 -12.26
CA VAL A 147 -7.45 -4.43 -13.45
C VAL A 147 -6.81 -3.26 -14.19
N ARG A 148 -6.96 -3.28 -15.52
CA ARG A 148 -6.82 -2.11 -16.39
C ARG A 148 -8.18 -1.41 -16.46
N ILE A 149 -8.16 -0.09 -16.40
CA ILE A 149 -9.34 0.79 -16.58
C ILE A 149 -9.01 1.87 -17.60
N ALA A 150 -10.02 2.64 -17.99
CA ALA A 150 -9.80 3.78 -18.87
C ALA A 150 -8.86 4.80 -18.21
N GLY A 151 -7.72 5.04 -18.82
CA GLY A 151 -6.70 5.99 -18.35
C GLY A 151 -5.72 5.45 -17.32
N GLY A 152 -5.88 4.21 -16.80
CA GLY A 152 -4.99 3.71 -15.77
C GLY A 152 -5.20 2.28 -15.32
N CYS A 153 -4.94 2.03 -14.04
CA CYS A 153 -5.10 0.71 -13.43
C CYS A 153 -5.61 0.81 -11.98
N ALA A 154 -6.14 -0.29 -11.47
CA ALA A 154 -6.56 -0.41 -10.08
C ALA A 154 -6.31 -1.82 -9.54
N ALA A 155 -6.05 -1.91 -8.22
CA ALA A 155 -6.10 -3.14 -7.45
C ALA A 155 -7.34 -3.09 -6.56
N VAL A 156 -8.19 -4.11 -6.66
CA VAL A 156 -9.45 -4.14 -5.92
C VAL A 156 -9.65 -5.47 -5.21
N GLU A 157 -10.19 -5.42 -4.02
CA GLU A 157 -10.65 -6.55 -3.21
C GLU A 157 -12.14 -6.38 -2.93
N ARG A 158 -12.81 -7.46 -2.57
CA ARG A 158 -14.22 -7.42 -2.21
C ARG A 158 -14.41 -7.88 -0.77
N ASP A 159 -15.13 -7.09 0.01
CA ASP A 159 -15.58 -7.44 1.36
C ASP A 159 -17.11 -7.41 1.39
N GLY A 160 -17.72 -8.57 1.18
CA GLY A 160 -19.17 -8.67 1.01
C GLY A 160 -19.66 -7.86 -0.19
N ASP A 161 -20.48 -6.83 0.07
CA ASP A 161 -21.03 -5.91 -0.94
C ASP A 161 -20.22 -4.63 -1.10
N LEU A 162 -19.09 -4.49 -0.39
CA LEU A 162 -18.17 -3.36 -0.48
C LEU A 162 -16.98 -3.70 -1.36
N LEU A 163 -16.62 -2.79 -2.29
CA LEU A 163 -15.40 -2.87 -3.05
C LEU A 163 -14.30 -2.04 -2.36
N LEU A 164 -13.24 -2.71 -1.94
CA LEU A 164 -12.05 -2.07 -1.40
C LEU A 164 -11.09 -1.77 -2.55
N VAL A 165 -10.97 -0.49 -2.93
CA VAL A 165 -10.01 -0.05 -3.95
C VAL A 165 -8.67 0.22 -3.25
N LYS A 166 -7.79 -0.77 -3.30
CA LYS A 166 -6.47 -0.74 -2.63
C LYS A 166 -5.49 0.20 -3.31
N GLU A 167 -5.60 0.36 -4.61
CA GLU A 167 -4.83 1.31 -5.42
C GLU A 167 -5.64 1.73 -6.64
N LEU A 168 -5.58 3.02 -7.00
CA LEU A 168 -6.18 3.58 -8.21
C LEU A 168 -5.20 4.59 -8.80
N LEU A 169 -4.72 4.36 -10.02
CA LEU A 169 -3.67 5.16 -10.65
C LEU A 169 -4.04 5.58 -12.06
N GLY A 170 -3.63 6.79 -12.44
CA GLY A 170 -3.69 7.31 -13.80
C GLY A 170 -5.07 7.74 -14.28
N ALA A 171 -6.14 7.50 -13.52
CA ALA A 171 -7.52 7.77 -13.93
C ALA A 171 -8.22 8.77 -13.00
N ASP A 172 -9.24 9.43 -13.52
CA ASP A 172 -10.13 10.27 -12.71
C ASP A 172 -10.93 9.41 -11.73
N THR A 173 -10.86 9.75 -10.44
CA THR A 173 -11.36 8.91 -9.35
C THR A 173 -12.83 8.53 -9.49
N LEU A 174 -13.73 9.49 -9.67
CA LEU A 174 -15.16 9.22 -9.68
C LEU A 174 -15.59 8.34 -10.86
N PRO A 175 -15.28 8.67 -12.14
CA PRO A 175 -15.61 7.80 -13.28
C PRO A 175 -14.99 6.41 -13.17
N ALA A 176 -13.73 6.32 -12.68
CA ALA A 176 -13.05 5.04 -12.53
C ALA A 176 -13.74 4.15 -11.50
N VAL A 177 -14.07 4.69 -10.32
CA VAL A 177 -14.75 3.93 -9.26
C VAL A 177 -16.16 3.51 -9.70
N GLN A 178 -16.92 4.35 -10.42
CA GLN A 178 -18.22 3.98 -10.95
C GLN A 178 -18.12 2.82 -11.96
N ALA A 179 -17.08 2.83 -12.82
CA ALA A 179 -16.82 1.72 -13.74
C ALA A 179 -16.49 0.43 -12.99
N LEU A 180 -15.69 0.51 -11.92
CA LEU A 180 -15.36 -0.62 -11.04
C LEU A 180 -16.60 -1.17 -10.34
N LEU A 181 -17.42 -0.31 -9.70
CA LEU A 181 -18.67 -0.71 -9.05
C LEU A 181 -19.61 -1.44 -10.02
N THR A 182 -19.71 -0.96 -11.26
CA THR A 182 -20.50 -1.59 -12.32
C THR A 182 -19.93 -2.95 -12.71
N ALA A 183 -18.61 -3.04 -12.94
CA ALA A 183 -17.95 -4.26 -13.38
C ALA A 183 -17.98 -5.38 -12.34
N PHE A 184 -17.88 -5.03 -11.06
CA PHE A 184 -17.91 -6.00 -9.94
C PHE A 184 -19.33 -6.23 -9.38
N GLY A 185 -20.33 -5.50 -9.88
CA GLY A 185 -21.74 -5.69 -9.50
C GLY A 185 -22.04 -5.35 -8.04
N VAL A 186 -21.35 -4.37 -7.47
CA VAL A 186 -21.51 -3.91 -6.08
C VAL A 186 -22.02 -2.47 -6.02
N GLN A 187 -22.51 -2.04 -4.86
CA GLN A 187 -23.10 -0.70 -4.71
C GLN A 187 -22.13 0.32 -4.15
N ASP A 188 -21.23 -0.10 -3.29
CA ASP A 188 -20.37 0.81 -2.53
C ASP A 188 -18.89 0.48 -2.72
N ALA A 189 -18.07 1.51 -2.76
CA ALA A 189 -16.62 1.39 -2.76
C ALA A 189 -15.99 2.25 -1.66
N GLN A 190 -14.91 1.73 -1.10
CA GLN A 190 -13.99 2.45 -0.23
C GLN A 190 -12.63 2.50 -0.89
N LEU A 191 -12.00 3.68 -0.90
CA LEU A 191 -10.62 3.83 -1.34
C LEU A 191 -9.86 4.80 -0.44
N CYS A 192 -8.53 4.59 -0.33
CA CYS A 192 -7.63 5.53 0.31
C CYS A 192 -6.82 6.25 -0.77
N ILE A 193 -6.90 7.57 -0.79
CA ILE A 193 -6.09 8.40 -1.69
C ILE A 193 -5.02 9.08 -0.86
N GLN A 194 -3.74 8.80 -1.18
CA GLN A 194 -2.64 9.54 -0.58
C GLN A 194 -2.68 10.98 -1.06
N ARG A 195 -2.57 11.92 -0.14
CA ARG A 195 -2.70 13.35 -0.41
C ARG A 195 -1.97 14.16 0.63
N THR A 196 -1.17 15.13 0.20
CA THR A 196 -0.53 16.09 1.10
C THR A 196 -1.58 16.82 1.94
N GLY A 197 -1.37 16.84 3.26
CA GLY A 197 -2.30 17.46 4.19
C GLY A 197 -3.59 16.70 4.45
N GLY A 198 -3.72 15.47 3.96
CA GLY A 198 -4.86 14.59 4.24
C GLY A 198 -5.06 14.35 5.74
N ALA A 199 -6.31 14.12 6.15
CA ALA A 199 -6.67 13.96 7.56
C ALA A 199 -6.15 12.66 8.17
N GLN A 200 -6.07 11.59 7.37
CA GLN A 200 -5.68 10.25 7.82
C GLN A 200 -4.18 10.00 7.59
N ALA A 201 -3.50 9.45 8.58
CA ALA A 201 -2.17 8.89 8.40
C ALA A 201 -2.27 7.55 7.67
N LEU A 202 -1.45 7.35 6.62
CA LEU A 202 -1.48 6.15 5.78
C LEU A 202 -0.21 5.32 5.92
N ALA A 203 0.96 5.96 5.90
CA ALA A 203 2.23 5.29 6.04
C ALA A 203 3.13 6.02 7.04
N ALA A 204 3.96 5.28 7.76
CA ALA A 204 5.04 5.81 8.58
C ALA A 204 6.38 5.35 8.01
N TYR A 205 7.33 6.26 7.80
CA TYR A 205 8.61 5.96 7.19
C TYR A 205 9.78 6.67 7.87
N ARG A 206 10.97 6.10 7.69
CA ARG A 206 12.21 6.70 8.15
C ARG A 206 12.62 7.84 7.23
N PRO A 207 13.21 8.93 7.77
CA PRO A 207 13.71 10.01 6.94
C PRO A 207 14.78 9.50 5.97
N PHE A 208 14.73 10.00 4.75
CA PHE A 208 15.75 9.77 3.72
C PHE A 208 16.06 11.10 3.00
N SER A 209 17.21 11.15 2.37
CA SER A 209 17.61 12.36 1.65
C SER A 209 16.86 12.46 0.32
N CYS A 210 15.69 13.06 0.36
CA CYS A 210 14.90 13.40 -0.82
C CYS A 210 14.08 14.66 -0.52
N ALA A 211 13.96 15.52 -1.52
CA ALA A 211 13.20 16.76 -1.43
C ALA A 211 11.69 16.55 -1.56
N ASP A 212 11.22 15.31 -1.82
CA ASP A 212 9.83 15.03 -2.17
C ASP A 212 9.04 14.50 -0.98
N PRO A 213 8.08 15.30 -0.44
CA PRO A 213 7.20 14.86 0.64
C PRO A 213 6.08 13.91 0.17
N ASP A 214 5.86 13.78 -1.15
CA ASP A 214 4.67 13.13 -1.73
C ASP A 214 4.97 11.77 -2.37
N VAL A 215 5.89 10.99 -1.77
CA VAL A 215 6.15 9.61 -2.19
C VAL A 215 4.90 8.77 -2.09
N LEU A 216 4.48 8.13 -3.18
CA LEU A 216 3.44 7.11 -3.15
C LEU A 216 4.01 5.80 -2.61
N TRP A 217 3.57 5.41 -1.40
CA TRP A 217 4.07 4.22 -0.69
C TRP A 217 3.46 2.91 -1.18
N GLY A 218 2.41 2.98 -2.00
CA GLY A 218 1.85 1.84 -2.72
C GLY A 218 0.71 1.13 -1.99
N LEU A 219 0.42 -0.07 -2.46
CA LEU A 219 -0.70 -0.91 -2.06
C LEU A 219 -0.86 -1.00 -0.54
N TYR A 220 -2.06 -0.70 -0.08
CA TYR A 220 -2.47 -0.88 1.30
C TYR A 220 -2.91 -2.33 1.48
N LEU A 221 -2.03 -3.17 2.04
CA LEU A 221 -2.24 -4.61 2.22
C LEU A 221 -3.13 -4.97 3.43
N ASP A 222 -3.70 -3.98 4.12
CA ASP A 222 -4.53 -4.15 5.33
C ASP A 222 -6.00 -4.34 4.99
#